data_db62ddeb3193ee0ee1f4fe75516c5420
#
_entry.id   db62ddeb3193ee0ee1f4fe75516c5420
#
_cell.length_a   1.000
_cell.length_b   1.000
_cell.length_c   1.000
_cell.angle_alpha   90.00
_cell.angle_beta   90.00
_cell.angle_gamma   90.00
#
_symmetry.space_group_name_H-M   'P 1'
#
loop_
_entity.id
_entity.type
_entity.pdbx_description
1 polymer ?
#
loop_
_entity_poly.entity_id
_entity_poly.type
_entity_poly.pdbx_seq_one_letter_code
_entity_poly.pdbx_strand_id
1 'polypeptide(L)'
;MSSKASIGGDSERDPLTDVPEECYDVLRHPRRIRILATLGARRTRLSLMELTTAIVENEDLDVPTGKARHDVRISLVHNHLPRLAEYDLVEFDAETGAELVDEPPVHPADLAGLLELCEGPEGERMLEAIVHPVRMRVLGMLSGVEHTVSVEQLASALVASDVGADDRERAKISLYHAHLPVLADAGALEFDAGANLVTRGERTTSVLH
;
A
#
# COMPACT_ATOMS: atom_id res chain seq x y z
N MET A 1 31.78 -24.76 29.41
CA MET A 1 31.88 -23.54 28.59
C MET A 1 31.01 -23.73 27.34
N SER A 2 29.75 -23.36 27.44
CA SER A 2 28.79 -23.49 26.33
C SER A 2 28.49 -22.10 25.84
N SER A 3 28.98 -21.79 24.65
CA SER A 3 28.63 -20.59 23.91
C SER A 3 27.22 -20.74 23.35
N LYS A 4 26.32 -19.95 23.89
CA LYS A 4 24.97 -19.78 23.38
C LYS A 4 25.06 -18.76 22.24
N ALA A 5 25.10 -19.25 21.00
CA ALA A 5 24.92 -18.40 19.83
C ALA A 5 23.48 -17.91 19.82
N SER A 6 23.28 -16.63 20.13
CA SER A 6 22.06 -15.91 19.83
C SER A 6 21.98 -15.75 18.31
N ILE A 7 21.12 -16.52 17.69
CA ILE A 7 20.65 -16.24 16.34
C ILE A 7 19.65 -15.09 16.51
N GLY A 8 20.08 -13.87 16.24
CA GLY A 8 19.20 -12.73 16.01
C GLY A 8 18.41 -13.02 14.76
N GLY A 9 17.14 -13.41 14.92
CA GLY A 9 16.21 -13.41 13.83
C GLY A 9 15.95 -11.95 13.44
N ASP A 10 16.45 -11.50 12.30
CA ASP A 10 15.84 -10.44 11.56
C ASP A 10 14.42 -10.93 11.24
N SER A 11 13.46 -10.47 12.01
CA SER A 11 12.06 -10.56 11.59
C SER A 11 11.98 -9.69 10.34
N GLU A 12 11.91 -10.35 9.18
CA GLU A 12 11.44 -9.69 7.96
C GLU A 12 10.11 -9.04 8.33
N ARG A 13 10.13 -7.73 8.55
CA ARG A 13 8.93 -6.93 8.68
C ARG A 13 8.21 -7.05 7.35
N ASP A 14 7.03 -7.61 7.38
CA ASP A 14 6.08 -7.48 6.28
C ASP A 14 5.76 -5.97 6.17
N PRO A 15 6.27 -5.28 5.14
CA PRO A 15 6.38 -3.80 5.14
C PRO A 15 5.04 -3.08 5.24
N LEU A 16 3.93 -3.80 5.07
CA LEU A 16 2.59 -3.21 5.02
C LEU A 16 1.66 -3.69 6.15
N THR A 17 2.13 -4.56 7.05
CA THR A 17 1.33 -5.04 8.20
C THR A 17 1.29 -4.05 9.36
N ASP A 18 2.27 -3.16 9.46
CA ASP A 18 2.41 -2.18 10.54
C ASP A 18 1.90 -0.77 10.15
N VAL A 19 1.22 -0.65 9.02
CA VAL A 19 0.61 0.62 8.59
C VAL A 19 -0.57 0.97 9.49
N PRO A 20 -0.62 2.15 10.12
CA PRO A 20 -1.77 2.59 10.90
C PRO A 20 -3.05 2.58 10.05
N GLU A 21 -4.17 2.16 10.68
CA GLU A 21 -5.43 1.93 9.95
C GLU A 21 -5.92 3.21 9.22
N GLU A 22 -5.71 4.37 9.82
CA GLU A 22 -6.01 5.68 9.25
C GLU A 22 -5.21 6.01 7.98
N CYS A 23 -4.00 5.48 7.83
CA CYS A 23 -3.15 5.76 6.66
C CYS A 23 -3.59 5.02 5.39
N TYR A 24 -4.41 3.97 5.50
CA TYR A 24 -4.85 3.24 4.31
C TYR A 24 -5.63 4.11 3.32
N ASP A 25 -6.48 5.03 3.80
CA ASP A 25 -7.23 5.92 2.91
C ASP A 25 -6.33 6.88 2.13
N VAL A 26 -5.20 7.26 2.71
CA VAL A 26 -4.22 8.13 2.05
C VAL A 26 -3.45 7.34 0.99
N LEU A 27 -3.10 6.09 1.27
CA LEU A 27 -2.29 5.24 0.40
C LEU A 27 -3.04 4.65 -0.80
N ARG A 28 -4.38 4.76 -0.86
CA ARG A 28 -5.18 4.30 -2.02
C ARG A 28 -4.98 5.12 -3.30
N HIS A 29 -4.24 6.21 -3.26
CA HIS A 29 -4.06 7.07 -4.43
C HIS A 29 -2.63 7.00 -4.96
N PRO A 30 -2.39 6.59 -6.23
CA PRO A 30 -1.06 6.38 -6.80
C PRO A 30 -0.15 7.60 -6.65
N ARG A 31 -0.68 8.80 -6.93
CA ARG A 31 0.10 10.04 -6.82
C ARG A 31 0.62 10.30 -5.41
N ARG A 32 -0.13 9.96 -4.35
CA ARG A 32 0.31 10.12 -2.97
C ARG A 32 1.47 9.19 -2.64
N ILE A 33 1.42 7.96 -3.11
CA ILE A 33 2.53 7.00 -2.97
C ILE A 33 3.77 7.53 -3.68
N ARG A 34 3.63 8.03 -4.92
CA ARG A 34 4.74 8.63 -5.68
C ARG A 34 5.33 9.87 -4.98
N ILE A 35 4.49 10.72 -4.38
CA ILE A 35 4.94 11.87 -3.58
C ILE A 35 5.80 11.39 -2.41
N LEU A 36 5.30 10.46 -1.60
CA LEU A 36 6.03 9.92 -0.45
C LEU A 36 7.35 9.26 -0.86
N ALA A 37 7.35 8.46 -1.92
CA ALA A 37 8.56 7.84 -2.46
C ALA A 37 9.57 8.88 -2.96
N THR A 38 9.10 9.93 -3.66
CA THR A 38 9.96 11.01 -4.16
C THR A 38 10.60 11.78 -3.01
N LEU A 39 9.83 12.15 -1.99
CA LEU A 39 10.33 12.85 -0.81
C LEU A 39 11.28 11.96 0.00
N GLY A 40 10.96 10.67 0.15
CA GLY A 40 11.79 9.68 0.85
C GLY A 40 13.14 9.47 0.19
N ALA A 41 13.20 9.44 -1.13
CA ALA A 41 14.44 9.29 -1.88
C ALA A 41 15.36 10.51 -1.76
N ARG A 42 14.81 11.72 -1.65
CA ARG A 42 15.57 12.98 -1.58
C ARG A 42 16.01 13.33 -0.17
N ARG A 43 15.25 12.97 0.87
CA ARG A 43 15.50 13.25 2.29
C ARG A 43 15.76 14.74 2.60
N THR A 44 15.20 15.62 1.80
CA THR A 44 15.31 17.07 1.93
C THR A 44 14.02 17.72 1.46
N ARG A 45 13.73 18.91 1.95
CA ARG A 45 12.60 19.70 1.48
C ARG A 45 12.72 19.98 -0.02
N LEU A 46 11.68 19.66 -0.78
CA LEU A 46 11.56 19.97 -2.19
C LEU A 46 10.60 21.15 -2.39
N SER A 47 10.99 22.09 -3.22
CA SER A 47 10.07 23.13 -3.69
C SER A 47 8.91 22.50 -4.47
N LEU A 48 7.77 23.18 -4.52
CA LEU A 48 6.62 22.73 -5.33
C LEU A 48 6.96 22.53 -6.81
N MET A 49 7.91 23.29 -7.34
CA MET A 49 8.34 23.16 -8.73
C MET A 49 9.14 21.87 -8.95
N GLU A 50 10.06 21.55 -8.05
CA GLU A 50 10.86 20.31 -8.11
C GLU A 50 9.97 19.09 -7.94
N LEU A 51 9.08 19.10 -6.95
CA LEU A 51 8.14 18.01 -6.72
C LEU A 51 7.18 17.83 -7.90
N THR A 52 6.61 18.91 -8.45
CA THR A 52 5.77 18.87 -9.65
C THR A 52 6.50 18.24 -10.83
N THR A 53 7.76 18.64 -11.04
CA THR A 53 8.58 18.09 -12.14
C THR A 53 8.81 16.61 -11.96
N ALA A 54 9.21 16.16 -10.77
CA ALA A 54 9.43 14.76 -10.47
C ALA A 54 8.17 13.90 -10.65
N ILE A 55 7.00 14.40 -10.22
CA ILE A 55 5.74 13.67 -10.39
C ILE A 55 5.34 13.57 -11.87
N VAL A 56 5.46 14.66 -12.64
CA VAL A 56 5.14 14.65 -14.09
C VAL A 56 6.03 13.68 -14.86
N GLU A 57 7.32 13.61 -14.51
CA GLU A 57 8.27 12.69 -15.13
C GLU A 57 7.96 11.23 -14.81
N ASN A 58 7.42 10.94 -13.62
CA ASN A 58 7.08 9.59 -13.17
C ASN A 58 5.67 9.11 -13.60
N GLU A 59 4.79 10.02 -14.03
CA GLU A 59 3.41 9.66 -14.39
C GLU A 59 3.21 9.39 -15.89
N ASP A 60 4.23 9.62 -16.73
CA ASP A 60 4.19 9.42 -18.19
C ASP A 60 2.89 9.96 -18.84
N LEU A 61 2.56 11.22 -18.51
CA LEU A 61 1.28 11.83 -18.88
C LEU A 61 1.23 12.12 -20.39
N ASP A 62 0.27 11.52 -21.07
CA ASP A 62 0.00 11.69 -22.52
C ASP A 62 -0.66 13.06 -22.84
N VAL A 63 -0.14 14.14 -22.26
CA VAL A 63 -0.62 15.52 -22.43
C VAL A 63 0.56 16.50 -22.60
N PRO A 64 0.34 17.69 -23.22
CA PRO A 64 1.40 18.69 -23.33
C PRO A 64 2.00 19.05 -21.97
N THR A 65 3.32 18.99 -21.87
CA THR A 65 4.09 19.15 -20.62
C THR A 65 3.70 20.39 -19.79
N GLY A 66 3.37 21.50 -20.42
CA GLY A 66 2.95 22.73 -19.73
C GLY A 66 1.61 22.60 -19.02
N LYS A 67 0.62 21.95 -19.65
CA LYS A 67 -0.69 21.68 -19.06
C LYS A 67 -0.57 20.63 -17.94
N ALA A 68 0.16 19.54 -18.20
CA ALA A 68 0.39 18.50 -17.20
C ALA A 68 1.00 19.06 -15.92
N ARG A 69 2.05 19.90 -16.04
CA ARG A 69 2.68 20.56 -14.88
C ARG A 69 1.71 21.46 -14.11
N HIS A 70 0.86 22.20 -14.81
CA HIS A 70 -0.12 23.07 -14.18
C HIS A 70 -1.15 22.25 -13.39
N ASP A 71 -1.74 21.23 -14.01
CA ASP A 71 -2.76 20.39 -13.41
C ASP A 71 -2.20 19.59 -12.22
N VAL A 72 -1.00 19.03 -12.36
CA VAL A 72 -0.31 18.33 -11.26
C VAL A 72 -0.03 19.29 -10.11
N ARG A 73 0.50 20.49 -10.36
CA ARG A 73 0.78 21.48 -9.31
C ARG A 73 -0.47 21.88 -8.53
N ILE A 74 -1.59 22.14 -9.22
CA ILE A 74 -2.86 22.44 -8.57
C ILE A 74 -3.29 21.26 -7.69
N SER A 75 -3.25 20.05 -8.22
CA SER A 75 -3.60 18.84 -7.51
C SER A 75 -2.71 18.59 -6.29
N LEU A 76 -1.40 18.85 -6.39
CA LEU A 76 -0.47 18.76 -5.26
C LEU A 76 -0.87 19.71 -4.13
N VAL A 77 -1.05 21.00 -4.45
CA VAL A 77 -1.28 22.07 -3.46
C VAL A 77 -2.66 21.94 -2.79
N HIS A 78 -3.69 21.60 -3.55
CA HIS A 78 -5.07 21.66 -3.06
C HIS A 78 -5.65 20.31 -2.62
N ASN A 79 -5.01 19.20 -2.97
CA ASN A 79 -5.54 17.87 -2.66
C ASN A 79 -4.52 16.96 -1.96
N HIS A 80 -3.37 16.69 -2.62
CA HIS A 80 -2.52 15.60 -2.16
C HIS A 80 -1.66 15.99 -0.96
N LEU A 81 -0.95 17.13 -1.00
CA LEU A 81 -0.06 17.55 0.08
C LEU A 81 -0.81 17.91 1.36
N PRO A 82 -1.94 18.67 1.33
CA PRO A 82 -2.76 18.89 2.52
C PRO A 82 -3.25 17.59 3.16
N ARG A 83 -3.67 16.63 2.32
CA ARG A 83 -4.16 15.34 2.81
C ARG A 83 -3.04 14.50 3.44
N LEU A 84 -1.85 14.49 2.86
CA LEU A 84 -0.67 13.82 3.44
C LEU A 84 -0.22 14.48 4.75
N ALA A 85 -0.32 15.80 4.85
CA ALA A 85 0.00 16.54 6.07
C ALA A 85 -1.01 16.29 7.21
N GLU A 86 -2.29 16.10 6.88
CA GLU A 86 -3.34 15.75 7.85
C GLU A 86 -3.08 14.40 8.56
N TYR A 87 -2.32 13.50 7.91
CA TYR A 87 -1.93 12.20 8.44
C TYR A 87 -0.49 12.14 8.95
N ASP A 88 0.12 13.29 9.22
CA ASP A 88 1.50 13.40 9.71
C ASP A 88 2.53 12.63 8.86
N LEU A 89 2.31 12.59 7.54
CA LEU A 89 3.24 11.95 6.60
C LEU A 89 4.23 12.96 6.00
N VAL A 90 3.80 14.20 5.80
CA VAL A 90 4.63 15.28 5.24
C VAL A 90 4.43 16.59 5.99
N GLU A 91 5.46 17.39 6.06
CA GLU A 91 5.36 18.83 6.32
C GLU A 91 5.20 19.56 4.99
N PHE A 92 4.17 20.37 4.88
CA PHE A 92 3.84 21.11 3.66
C PHE A 92 3.56 22.56 3.91
N ASP A 93 4.18 23.41 3.11
CA ASP A 93 3.89 24.84 3.02
C ASP A 93 3.95 25.29 1.54
N ALA A 94 3.00 26.14 1.14
CA ALA A 94 2.85 26.53 -0.27
C ALA A 94 4.00 27.40 -0.81
N GLU A 95 4.77 28.05 0.06
CA GLU A 95 5.91 28.91 -0.31
C GLU A 95 7.23 28.15 -0.27
N THR A 96 7.42 27.30 0.73
CA THR A 96 8.68 26.59 0.99
C THR A 96 8.72 25.18 0.44
N GLY A 97 7.56 24.59 0.11
CA GLY A 97 7.45 23.25 -0.47
C GLY A 97 7.09 22.16 0.54
N ALA A 98 7.55 20.94 0.31
CA ALA A 98 7.20 19.77 1.12
C ALA A 98 8.41 18.90 1.45
N GLU A 99 8.36 18.24 2.62
CA GLU A 99 9.31 17.21 3.04
C GLU A 99 8.59 16.14 3.85
N LEU A 100 9.21 14.97 4.02
CA LEU A 100 8.72 13.98 4.96
C LEU A 100 8.90 14.47 6.39
N VAL A 101 7.99 14.08 7.29
CA VAL A 101 8.23 14.20 8.73
C VAL A 101 9.38 13.29 9.15
N ASP A 102 10.04 13.57 10.26
CA ASP A 102 11.22 12.82 10.73
C ASP A 102 10.92 11.32 10.96
N GLU A 103 9.77 11.01 11.54
CA GLU A 103 9.32 9.65 11.83
C GLU A 103 7.90 9.42 11.23
N PRO A 104 7.79 9.22 9.91
CA PRO A 104 6.48 9.02 9.30
C PRO A 104 5.87 7.69 9.74
N PRO A 105 4.55 7.65 9.99
CA PRO A 105 3.84 6.42 10.36
C PRO A 105 3.92 5.32 9.29
N VAL A 106 4.27 5.69 8.06
CA VAL A 106 4.54 4.75 6.94
C VAL A 106 5.88 5.12 6.34
N HIS A 107 6.84 4.21 6.42
CA HIS A 107 8.17 4.47 5.86
C HIS A 107 8.15 4.37 4.33
N PRO A 108 8.74 5.33 3.58
CA PRO A 108 8.72 5.30 2.11
C PRO A 108 9.31 4.04 1.47
N ALA A 109 10.26 3.38 2.15
CA ALA A 109 10.82 2.11 1.68
C ALA A 109 9.78 0.98 1.64
N ASP A 110 8.78 1.02 2.51
CA ASP A 110 7.71 0.03 2.59
C ASP A 110 6.68 0.22 1.46
N LEU A 111 6.75 1.35 0.74
CA LEU A 111 5.85 1.65 -0.38
C LEU A 111 6.36 1.15 -1.74
N ALA A 112 7.56 0.56 -1.80
CA ALA A 112 8.16 0.13 -3.06
C ALA A 112 7.25 -0.87 -3.82
N GLY A 113 6.71 -1.86 -3.12
CA GLY A 113 5.77 -2.81 -3.71
C GLY A 113 4.46 -2.16 -4.20
N LEU A 114 3.95 -1.14 -3.49
CA LEU A 114 2.77 -0.39 -3.94
C LEU A 114 3.07 0.48 -5.16
N LEU A 115 4.31 0.98 -5.30
CA LEU A 115 4.72 1.73 -6.49
C LEU A 115 4.71 0.86 -7.75
N GLU A 116 5.20 -0.38 -7.66
CA GLU A 116 5.16 -1.34 -8.77
C GLU A 116 3.70 -1.61 -9.21
N LEU A 117 2.77 -1.69 -8.25
CA LEU A 117 1.34 -1.81 -8.57
C LEU A 117 0.76 -0.58 -9.27
N CYS A 118 1.31 0.61 -9.03
CA CYS A 118 0.86 1.84 -9.68
C CYS A 118 1.29 1.94 -11.14
N GLU A 119 2.17 1.05 -11.61
CA GLU A 119 2.60 1.02 -12.99
C GLU A 119 1.54 0.36 -13.90
N GLY A 120 1.24 1.01 -15.01
CA GLY A 120 0.29 0.52 -15.99
C GLY A 120 -1.17 0.99 -15.80
N PRO A 121 -2.03 0.68 -16.77
CA PRO A 121 -3.40 1.23 -16.87
C PRO A 121 -4.36 0.76 -15.76
N GLU A 122 -4.07 -0.36 -15.11
CA GLU A 122 -4.89 -0.95 -14.04
C GLU A 122 -4.36 -0.60 -12.63
N GLY A 123 -3.26 0.17 -12.53
CA GLY A 123 -2.56 0.43 -11.27
C GLY A 123 -3.43 1.07 -10.20
N GLU A 124 -4.23 2.08 -10.55
CA GLU A 124 -5.13 2.74 -9.61
C GLU A 124 -6.20 1.78 -9.06
N ARG A 125 -6.82 0.99 -9.94
CA ARG A 125 -7.82 0.00 -9.56
C ARG A 125 -7.24 -1.11 -8.68
N MET A 126 -6.03 -1.57 -9.00
CA MET A 126 -5.32 -2.56 -8.21
C MET A 126 -4.98 -2.01 -6.81
N LEU A 127 -4.49 -0.78 -6.76
CA LEU A 127 -4.17 -0.11 -5.50
C LEU A 127 -5.42 0.06 -4.60
N GLU A 128 -6.54 0.53 -5.16
CA GLU A 128 -7.81 0.63 -4.44
C GLU A 128 -8.30 -0.73 -3.93
N ALA A 129 -8.09 -1.78 -4.72
CA ALA A 129 -8.45 -3.13 -4.33
C ALA A 129 -7.56 -3.70 -3.23
N ILE A 130 -6.27 -3.42 -3.23
CA ILE A 130 -5.30 -4.02 -2.30
C ILE A 130 -5.20 -3.22 -1.00
N VAL A 131 -5.13 -1.89 -1.06
CA VAL A 131 -4.87 -1.04 0.11
C VAL A 131 -6.07 -0.98 1.05
N HIS A 132 -6.14 -1.97 1.92
CA HIS A 132 -7.13 -2.14 2.99
C HIS A 132 -6.57 -3.10 4.05
N PRO A 133 -6.70 -2.83 5.36
CA PRO A 133 -6.07 -3.63 6.42
C PRO A 133 -6.28 -5.14 6.23
N VAL A 134 -7.54 -5.56 6.12
CA VAL A 134 -7.90 -6.98 5.94
C VAL A 134 -7.32 -7.57 4.67
N ARG A 135 -7.41 -6.84 3.54
CA ARG A 135 -6.96 -7.35 2.23
C ARG A 135 -5.44 -7.48 2.16
N MET A 136 -4.71 -6.49 2.67
CA MET A 136 -3.25 -6.54 2.75
C MET A 136 -2.80 -7.69 3.66
N ARG A 137 -3.47 -7.89 4.81
CA ARG A 137 -3.18 -9.02 5.69
C ARG A 137 -3.42 -10.36 5.02
N VAL A 138 -4.52 -10.51 4.26
CA VAL A 138 -4.81 -11.72 3.47
C VAL A 138 -3.70 -11.98 2.44
N LEU A 139 -3.28 -10.95 1.70
CA LEU A 139 -2.22 -11.08 0.71
C LEU A 139 -0.86 -11.42 1.36
N GLY A 140 -0.53 -10.81 2.50
CA GLY A 140 0.65 -11.16 3.29
C GLY A 140 0.64 -12.63 3.75
N MET A 141 -0.51 -13.14 4.20
CA MET A 141 -0.64 -14.57 4.55
C MET A 141 -0.44 -15.49 3.35
N LEU A 142 -0.91 -15.08 2.16
CA LEU A 142 -0.77 -15.87 0.93
C LEU A 142 0.64 -15.78 0.34
N SER A 143 1.42 -14.74 0.62
CA SER A 143 2.78 -14.60 0.11
C SER A 143 3.73 -15.68 0.62
N GLY A 144 3.51 -16.13 1.85
CA GLY A 144 4.31 -17.16 2.52
C GLY A 144 3.90 -18.61 2.20
N VAL A 145 2.88 -18.84 1.36
CA VAL A 145 2.37 -20.18 1.08
C VAL A 145 2.24 -20.46 -0.41
N GLU A 146 2.73 -21.64 -0.85
CA GLU A 146 2.63 -22.10 -2.24
C GLU A 146 1.38 -22.94 -2.53
N HIS A 147 0.54 -23.16 -1.52
CA HIS A 147 -0.65 -24.02 -1.63
C HIS A 147 -1.93 -23.22 -1.38
N THR A 148 -3.04 -23.82 -1.76
CA THR A 148 -4.38 -23.28 -1.56
C THR A 148 -4.72 -23.19 -0.06
N VAL A 149 -5.30 -22.07 0.36
CA VAL A 149 -5.70 -21.79 1.75
C VAL A 149 -7.23 -21.70 1.82
N SER A 150 -7.83 -22.27 2.87
CA SER A 150 -9.28 -22.15 3.05
C SER A 150 -9.69 -20.79 3.64
N VAL A 151 -10.91 -20.34 3.30
CA VAL A 151 -11.49 -19.11 3.90
C VAL A 151 -11.53 -19.22 5.43
N GLU A 152 -11.76 -20.42 5.95
CA GLU A 152 -11.75 -20.71 7.38
C GLU A 152 -10.39 -20.46 8.05
N GLN A 153 -9.29 -20.86 7.38
CA GLN A 153 -7.92 -20.60 7.84
C GLN A 153 -7.59 -19.11 7.83
N LEU A 154 -7.97 -18.40 6.75
CA LEU A 154 -7.79 -16.95 6.66
C LEU A 154 -8.58 -16.22 7.75
N ALA A 155 -9.84 -16.58 7.97
CA ALA A 155 -10.67 -15.99 9.02
C ALA A 155 -10.07 -16.18 10.41
N SER A 156 -9.59 -17.40 10.69
CA SER A 156 -8.94 -17.71 11.98
C SER A 156 -7.65 -16.92 12.20
N ALA A 157 -6.86 -16.75 11.14
CA ALA A 157 -5.62 -15.99 11.18
C ALA A 157 -5.85 -14.47 11.32
N LEU A 158 -6.89 -13.92 10.68
CA LEU A 158 -7.29 -12.51 10.83
C LEU A 158 -7.67 -12.20 12.29
N VAL A 159 -8.53 -13.02 12.90
CA VAL A 159 -8.93 -12.85 14.30
C VAL A 159 -7.71 -12.97 15.24
N ALA A 160 -6.81 -13.91 14.96
CA ALA A 160 -5.57 -14.05 15.75
C ALA A 160 -4.61 -12.86 15.63
N SER A 161 -4.73 -12.06 14.56
CA SER A 161 -3.92 -10.86 14.32
C SER A 161 -4.64 -9.57 14.68
N ASP A 162 -5.84 -9.64 15.25
CA ASP A 162 -6.68 -8.49 15.63
C ASP A 162 -6.96 -7.53 14.45
N VAL A 163 -7.14 -8.09 13.25
CA VAL A 163 -7.41 -7.33 12.02
C VAL A 163 -8.82 -7.62 11.51
N GLY A 164 -9.66 -6.60 11.48
CA GLY A 164 -11.02 -6.68 10.97
C GLY A 164 -12.03 -7.10 12.03
N ALA A 165 -12.72 -8.23 11.85
CA ALA A 165 -13.79 -8.65 12.74
C ALA A 165 -13.27 -9.37 13.99
N ASP A 166 -13.95 -9.17 15.12
CA ASP A 166 -13.59 -9.72 16.45
C ASP A 166 -13.84 -11.24 16.57
N ASP A 167 -14.65 -11.82 15.70
CA ASP A 167 -14.96 -13.24 15.71
C ASP A 167 -14.83 -13.90 14.33
N ARG A 168 -14.57 -15.21 14.34
CA ARG A 168 -14.27 -15.99 13.15
C ARG A 168 -15.44 -16.05 12.15
N GLU A 169 -16.67 -16.14 12.59
CA GLU A 169 -17.83 -16.21 11.70
C GLU A 169 -18.05 -14.89 10.98
N ARG A 170 -17.89 -13.77 11.67
CA ARG A 170 -17.95 -12.43 11.05
C ARG A 170 -16.79 -12.21 10.09
N ALA A 171 -15.57 -12.60 10.49
CA ALA A 171 -14.40 -12.54 9.62
C ALA A 171 -14.63 -13.34 8.33
N LYS A 172 -15.15 -14.56 8.43
CA LYS A 172 -15.49 -15.43 7.31
C LYS A 172 -16.53 -14.81 6.37
N ILE A 173 -17.63 -14.28 6.94
CA ILE A 173 -18.68 -13.59 6.17
C ILE A 173 -18.10 -12.37 5.44
N SER A 174 -17.31 -11.57 6.13
CA SER A 174 -16.66 -10.37 5.56
C SER A 174 -15.67 -10.74 4.45
N LEU A 175 -14.83 -11.76 4.66
CA LEU A 175 -13.93 -12.29 3.64
C LEU A 175 -14.71 -12.72 2.39
N TYR A 176 -15.72 -13.56 2.56
CA TYR A 176 -16.47 -14.17 1.48
C TYR A 176 -17.22 -13.16 0.63
N HIS A 177 -17.88 -12.17 1.24
CA HIS A 177 -18.76 -11.24 0.55
C HIS A 177 -18.13 -9.89 0.19
N ALA A 178 -17.08 -9.45 0.88
CA ALA A 178 -16.51 -8.12 0.69
C ALA A 178 -15.04 -8.13 0.23
N HIS A 179 -14.18 -8.94 0.80
CA HIS A 179 -12.75 -8.82 0.56
C HIS A 179 -12.20 -9.71 -0.55
N LEU A 180 -12.54 -11.01 -0.53
CA LEU A 180 -12.05 -11.97 -1.53
C LEU A 180 -12.56 -11.68 -2.94
N PRO A 181 -13.84 -11.33 -3.17
CA PRO A 181 -14.30 -10.96 -4.51
C PRO A 181 -13.58 -9.75 -5.08
N VAL A 182 -13.34 -8.71 -4.27
CA VAL A 182 -12.64 -7.49 -4.70
C VAL A 182 -11.19 -7.80 -5.11
N LEU A 183 -10.49 -8.63 -4.33
CA LEU A 183 -9.14 -9.06 -4.65
C LEU A 183 -9.08 -9.95 -5.90
N ALA A 184 -10.06 -10.83 -6.07
CA ALA A 184 -10.16 -11.69 -7.25
C ALA A 184 -10.47 -10.89 -8.51
N ASP A 185 -11.41 -9.94 -8.44
CA ASP A 185 -11.76 -9.05 -9.56
C ASP A 185 -10.58 -8.16 -10.00
N ALA A 186 -9.70 -7.82 -9.05
CA ALA A 186 -8.45 -7.10 -9.33
C ALA A 186 -7.33 -8.03 -9.85
N GLY A 187 -7.52 -9.35 -9.83
CA GLY A 187 -6.49 -10.33 -10.21
C GLY A 187 -5.37 -10.50 -9.19
N ALA A 188 -5.59 -10.07 -7.95
CA ALA A 188 -4.63 -10.19 -6.86
C ALA A 188 -4.56 -11.61 -6.27
N LEU A 189 -5.64 -12.37 -6.37
CA LEU A 189 -5.77 -13.78 -5.96
C LEU A 189 -6.82 -14.49 -6.81
N GLU A 190 -6.90 -15.82 -6.70
CA GLU A 190 -7.99 -16.64 -7.22
C GLU A 190 -8.86 -17.10 -6.05
N PHE A 191 -10.17 -16.97 -6.20
CA PHE A 191 -11.15 -17.35 -5.18
C PHE A 191 -12.18 -18.33 -5.74
N ASP A 192 -12.12 -19.58 -5.29
CA ASP A 192 -13.17 -20.59 -5.55
C ASP A 192 -14.24 -20.53 -4.44
N ALA A 193 -15.30 -19.81 -4.70
CA ALA A 193 -16.42 -19.65 -3.77
C ALA A 193 -17.17 -20.98 -3.51
N GLY A 194 -17.15 -21.93 -4.46
CA GLY A 194 -17.81 -23.23 -4.30
C GLY A 194 -17.02 -24.16 -3.37
N ALA A 195 -15.71 -24.14 -3.47
CA ALA A 195 -14.82 -24.93 -2.61
C ALA A 195 -14.43 -24.19 -1.32
N ASN A 196 -14.67 -22.89 -1.20
CA ASN A 196 -14.18 -22.00 -0.13
C ASN A 196 -12.65 -21.97 -0.06
N LEU A 197 -12.00 -21.92 -1.21
CA LEU A 197 -10.55 -21.98 -1.34
C LEU A 197 -10.01 -20.73 -2.02
N VAL A 198 -8.83 -20.30 -1.58
CA VAL A 198 -8.12 -19.13 -2.07
C VAL A 198 -6.71 -19.54 -2.48
N THR A 199 -6.30 -19.11 -3.65
CA THR A 199 -4.95 -19.33 -4.19
C THR A 199 -4.32 -17.98 -4.54
N ARG A 200 -3.02 -17.88 -4.40
CA ARG A 200 -2.27 -16.66 -4.76
C ARG A 200 -2.40 -16.37 -6.26
N GLY A 201 -2.66 -15.11 -6.60
CA GLY A 201 -2.66 -14.63 -7.98
C GLY A 201 -1.23 -14.43 -8.51
N GLU A 202 -1.02 -14.57 -9.82
CA GLU A 202 0.29 -14.39 -10.45
C GLU A 202 0.86 -12.97 -10.27
N ARG A 203 0.00 -11.95 -10.23
CA ARG A 203 0.40 -10.53 -10.10
C ARG A 203 0.91 -10.13 -8.73
N THR A 204 0.54 -10.83 -7.68
CA THR A 204 0.96 -10.52 -6.30
C THR A 204 2.30 -11.12 -5.91
N THR A 205 2.89 -11.91 -6.79
CA THR A 205 4.19 -12.54 -6.54
C THR A 205 5.34 -11.54 -6.44
N SER A 206 5.27 -10.41 -7.14
CA SER A 206 6.34 -9.39 -7.16
C SER A 206 6.17 -8.28 -6.11
N VAL A 207 5.00 -8.15 -5.49
CA VAL A 207 4.64 -6.97 -4.67
C VAL A 207 4.93 -7.15 -3.19
N LEU A 208 5.08 -8.40 -2.73
CA LEU A 208 5.18 -8.76 -1.32
C LEU A 208 6.50 -9.48 -0.98
N HIS A 209 7.54 -9.22 -1.73
CA HIS A 209 8.90 -9.72 -1.47
C HIS A 209 9.86 -8.61 -1.09
#